data_42ce6bf174ad93c9a7bddaa7b395bc5d
#
_entry.id   42ce6bf174ad93c9a7bddaa7b395bc5d
#
_cell.length_a   1.000
_cell.length_b   1.000
_cell.length_c   1.000
_cell.angle_alpha   90.00
_cell.angle_beta   90.00
_cell.angle_gamma   90.00
#
_symmetry.space_group_name_H-M   'P 1'
#
loop_
_entity.id
_entity.type
_entity.pdbx_description
1 polymer ?
#
loop_
_entity_poly.entity_id
_entity_poly.type
_entity_poly.pdbx_seq_one_letter_code
_entity_poly.pdbx_strand_id
1 'polypeptide(L)'
;MTLPIDCDLFGFLWTTATVVFGSKPQLRKNSLPIPVHYQREVIEESALSERQKQYLAPLDAQLAALNYRPMCTFRVANYGSNLLREYANPADPASCTVTIVEVHTNVNGVKGARNSHVVNFSTRFSGGKWLTTRNMELKTVMDTPDYRTVQECPHVTDVAELKKRHDARSASFGTPVSPPRDIQSLFEEYETDNQRFFGHQVQRGILRLNPQGDAYLITDKAFNRGILNFFNPFAHRLSLTTVLFSALIGAVLPLFGILKLAPAVAERLGPAPATGISPTTLAIVVCYALAGIILGFIGEAQSYVWVMLITYVPAHLVAGSTLGWFPYSTLAFGISYFVCQAKRKRQLVLQS
;
A
#
# COMPACT_ATOMS: atom_id res chain seq x y z
N MET A 1 4.49 10.63 5.98
CA MET A 1 3.36 10.77 5.06
C MET A 1 3.37 9.54 4.16
N THR A 2 2.60 8.53 4.47
CA THR A 2 2.18 7.56 3.49
C THR A 2 1.06 8.24 2.72
N LEU A 3 1.31 8.65 1.47
CA LEU A 3 0.20 8.97 0.58
C LEU A 3 -0.68 7.70 0.55
N PRO A 4 -1.99 7.79 0.78
CA PRO A 4 -2.87 6.64 0.78
C PRO A 4 -2.84 6.04 -0.64
N ILE A 5 -2.05 4.99 -0.81
CA ILE A 5 -1.86 4.33 -2.10
C ILE A 5 -3.01 3.36 -2.37
N ASP A 6 -3.79 3.05 -1.34
CA ASP A 6 -5.08 2.34 -1.43
C ASP A 6 -6.25 3.30 -1.70
N CYS A 7 -6.02 4.35 -2.46
CA CYS A 7 -7.09 5.23 -2.89
C CYS A 7 -8.05 4.46 -3.81
N ASP A 8 -9.34 4.50 -3.48
CA ASP A 8 -10.36 4.32 -4.49
C ASP A 8 -10.21 5.41 -5.58
N LEU A 9 -10.94 5.28 -6.66
CA LEU A 9 -10.89 6.25 -7.77
C LEU A 9 -11.07 7.69 -7.29
N PHE A 10 -11.98 7.93 -6.35
CA PHE A 10 -12.25 9.26 -5.81
C PHE A 10 -11.03 9.79 -5.04
N GLY A 11 -10.42 8.96 -4.17
CA GLY A 11 -9.19 9.31 -3.46
C GLY A 11 -8.03 9.60 -4.41
N PHE A 12 -7.90 8.84 -5.51
CA PHE A 12 -6.89 9.11 -6.54
C PHE A 12 -7.13 10.45 -7.24
N LEU A 13 -8.36 10.71 -7.70
CA LEU A 13 -8.72 11.97 -8.37
C LEU A 13 -8.55 13.16 -7.43
N TRP A 14 -8.97 13.03 -6.17
CA TRP A 14 -8.80 14.04 -5.14
C TRP A 14 -7.33 14.32 -4.86
N THR A 15 -6.51 13.28 -4.69
CA THR A 15 -5.07 13.43 -4.47
C THR A 15 -4.40 14.04 -5.67
N THR A 16 -4.77 13.63 -6.89
CA THR A 16 -4.26 14.22 -8.14
C THR A 16 -4.64 15.70 -8.24
N ALA A 17 -5.90 16.03 -8.00
CA ALA A 17 -6.36 17.43 -7.99
C ALA A 17 -5.61 18.26 -6.94
N THR A 18 -5.41 17.71 -5.74
CA THR A 18 -4.71 18.40 -4.65
C THR A 18 -3.22 18.58 -4.97
N VAL A 19 -2.59 17.61 -5.64
CA VAL A 19 -1.18 17.70 -6.07
C VAL A 19 -1.00 18.70 -7.21
N VAL A 20 -1.93 18.71 -8.17
CA VAL A 20 -1.82 19.56 -9.37
C VAL A 20 -2.25 21.00 -9.07
N PHE A 21 -3.36 21.17 -8.35
CA PHE A 21 -3.98 22.48 -8.11
C PHE A 21 -3.79 22.99 -6.68
N GLY A 22 -3.41 22.11 -5.74
CA GLY A 22 -3.22 22.48 -4.34
C GLY A 22 -1.89 23.17 -4.09
N SER A 23 -1.87 24.05 -3.09
CA SER A 23 -0.61 24.64 -2.65
C SER A 23 0.23 23.60 -1.90
N LYS A 24 1.50 23.42 -2.29
CA LYS A 24 2.48 22.59 -1.57
C LYS A 24 2.50 22.81 -0.04
N PRO A 25 2.33 24.06 0.47
CA PRO A 25 2.23 24.31 1.90
C PRO A 25 1.08 23.62 2.62
N GLN A 26 -0.06 23.44 1.96
CA GLN A 26 -1.26 22.84 2.57
C GLN A 26 -1.13 21.33 2.73
N LEU A 27 -0.51 20.65 1.76
CA LEU A 27 -0.18 19.22 1.87
C LEU A 27 0.88 18.94 2.93
N ARG A 28 1.81 19.88 3.16
CA ARG A 28 2.81 19.78 4.23
C ARG A 28 2.23 19.98 5.62
N LYS A 29 1.24 20.86 5.78
CA LYS A 29 0.55 21.04 7.07
C LYS A 29 -0.11 19.75 7.56
N ASN A 30 -0.47 18.85 6.66
CA ASN A 30 -1.07 17.57 6.98
C ASN A 30 -0.05 16.45 7.25
N SER A 31 1.27 16.70 7.06
CA SER A 31 2.30 15.74 7.48
C SER A 31 2.57 15.93 8.97
N LEU A 32 2.24 14.91 9.76
CA LEU A 32 2.56 14.92 11.18
C LEU A 32 4.09 15.01 11.36
N PRO A 33 4.58 15.91 12.22
CA PRO A 33 6.00 15.94 12.59
C PRO A 33 6.36 14.62 13.28
N ILE A 34 7.54 14.10 12.97
CA ILE A 34 8.05 12.86 13.58
C ILE A 34 8.86 13.28 14.81
N PRO A 35 8.49 12.87 16.02
CA PRO A 35 9.23 13.24 17.22
C PRO A 35 10.70 12.77 17.15
N VAL A 36 11.63 13.56 17.67
CA VAL A 36 13.03 13.14 17.82
C VAL A 36 13.13 12.03 18.84
N HIS A 37 12.35 12.12 19.93
CA HIS A 37 12.26 11.10 20.98
C HIS A 37 10.85 10.56 21.09
N TYR A 38 10.72 9.25 21.00
CA TYR A 38 9.44 8.57 21.15
C TYR A 38 9.12 8.32 22.64
N GLN A 39 7.96 8.80 23.08
CA GLN A 39 7.43 8.53 24.42
C GLN A 39 6.69 7.19 24.38
N ARG A 40 7.33 6.13 24.88
CA ARG A 40 6.76 4.79 24.91
C ARG A 40 6.09 4.55 26.27
N GLU A 41 4.81 4.22 26.23
CA GLU A 41 4.03 3.89 27.40
C GLU A 41 3.66 2.42 27.37
N VAL A 42 4.07 1.67 28.39
CA VAL A 42 3.67 0.27 28.57
C VAL A 42 2.19 0.22 28.93
N ILE A 43 1.46 -0.65 28.29
CA ILE A 43 0.03 -0.87 28.48
C ILE A 43 -0.16 -2.23 29.16
N GLU A 44 -0.75 -2.20 30.34
CA GLU A 44 -1.13 -3.42 31.05
C GLU A 44 -2.22 -4.19 30.30
N GLU A 45 -2.20 -5.50 30.36
CA GLU A 45 -3.18 -6.37 29.67
C GLU A 45 -4.61 -6.06 30.08
N SER A 46 -4.83 -5.65 31.34
CA SER A 46 -6.12 -5.20 31.86
C SER A 46 -6.65 -3.93 31.20
N ALA A 47 -5.77 -3.07 30.70
CA ALA A 47 -6.12 -1.80 30.05
C ALA A 47 -6.43 -1.95 28.54
N LEU A 48 -6.19 -3.13 27.97
CA LEU A 48 -6.58 -3.44 26.58
C LEU A 48 -8.10 -3.56 26.47
N SER A 49 -8.66 -2.95 25.43
CA SER A 49 -10.07 -3.15 25.10
C SER A 49 -10.34 -4.60 24.70
N GLU A 50 -11.56 -5.09 24.93
CA GLU A 50 -11.95 -6.46 24.52
C GLU A 50 -11.74 -6.71 23.03
N ARG A 51 -11.93 -5.69 22.21
CA ARG A 51 -11.66 -5.75 20.77
C ARG A 51 -10.17 -5.97 20.49
N GLN A 52 -9.28 -5.28 21.19
CA GLN A 52 -7.83 -5.44 21.03
C GLN A 52 -7.39 -6.84 21.49
N LYS A 53 -7.93 -7.33 22.61
CA LYS A 53 -7.67 -8.69 23.10
C LYS A 53 -8.11 -9.75 22.10
N GLN A 54 -9.36 -9.66 21.59
CA GLN A 54 -9.88 -10.57 20.56
C GLN A 54 -9.04 -10.55 19.29
N TYR A 55 -8.49 -9.42 18.95
CA TYR A 55 -7.65 -9.28 17.77
C TYR A 55 -6.23 -9.83 17.97
N LEU A 56 -5.67 -9.72 19.17
CA LEU A 56 -4.37 -10.26 19.51
C LEU A 56 -4.39 -11.77 19.76
N ALA A 57 -5.48 -12.32 20.30
CA ALA A 57 -5.54 -13.71 20.71
C ALA A 57 -5.14 -14.74 19.63
N PRO A 58 -5.57 -14.65 18.37
CA PRO A 58 -5.12 -15.58 17.32
C PRO A 58 -3.64 -15.42 16.98
N LEU A 59 -3.08 -14.21 17.08
CA LEU A 59 -1.66 -13.95 16.85
C LEU A 59 -0.81 -14.46 18.01
N ASP A 60 -1.27 -14.25 19.26
CA ASP A 60 -0.66 -14.81 20.47
C ASP A 60 -0.57 -16.34 20.37
N ALA A 61 -1.64 -16.99 19.92
CA ALA A 61 -1.66 -18.45 19.74
C ALA A 61 -0.67 -18.95 18.68
N GLN A 62 -0.60 -18.25 17.52
CA GLN A 62 0.34 -18.59 16.46
C GLN A 62 1.80 -18.39 16.91
N LEU A 63 2.10 -17.29 17.61
CA LEU A 63 3.43 -17.00 18.12
C LEU A 63 3.82 -17.93 19.26
N ALA A 64 2.89 -18.29 20.15
CA ALA A 64 3.11 -19.28 21.21
C ALA A 64 3.47 -20.65 20.65
N ALA A 65 2.86 -21.07 19.53
CA ALA A 65 3.21 -22.30 18.82
C ALA A 65 4.67 -22.31 18.30
N LEU A 66 5.26 -21.12 18.11
CA LEU A 66 6.67 -20.92 17.75
C LEU A 66 7.56 -20.63 18.97
N ASN A 67 7.05 -20.84 20.19
CA ASN A 67 7.71 -20.54 21.46
C ASN A 67 8.02 -19.06 21.72
N TYR A 68 7.35 -18.16 21.01
CA TYR A 68 7.39 -16.73 21.31
C TYR A 68 6.36 -16.38 22.38
N ARG A 69 6.79 -15.58 23.36
CA ARG A 69 5.93 -15.10 24.46
C ARG A 69 5.86 -13.59 24.46
N PRO A 70 4.70 -12.98 24.75
CA PRO A 70 4.60 -11.55 24.93
C PRO A 70 5.60 -11.05 25.99
N MET A 71 6.38 -10.05 25.66
CA MET A 71 7.31 -9.38 26.56
C MET A 71 6.66 -8.11 27.13
N CYS A 72 6.10 -7.28 26.26
CA CYS A 72 5.33 -6.09 26.63
C CYS A 72 4.38 -5.67 25.53
N THR A 73 3.35 -4.92 25.94
CA THR A 73 2.49 -4.17 25.04
C THR A 73 2.69 -2.69 25.32
N PHE A 74 2.88 -1.86 24.32
CA PHE A 74 3.11 -0.45 24.48
C PHE A 74 2.51 0.38 23.33
N ARG A 75 2.37 1.67 23.55
CA ARG A 75 2.06 2.66 22.52
C ARG A 75 3.11 3.75 22.49
N VAL A 76 3.16 4.49 21.40
CA VAL A 76 3.98 5.70 21.29
C VAL A 76 3.06 6.91 21.48
N ALA A 77 3.04 7.46 22.69
CA ALA A 77 2.05 8.47 23.10
C ALA A 77 2.12 9.76 22.28
N ASN A 78 3.31 10.15 21.84
CA ASN A 78 3.53 11.36 21.05
C ASN A 78 3.55 11.12 19.54
N TYR A 79 3.20 9.90 19.05
CA TYR A 79 3.22 9.59 17.63
C TYR A 79 2.19 8.54 17.22
N GLY A 80 0.95 8.96 17.06
CA GLY A 80 -0.14 8.10 16.60
C GLY A 80 -0.79 7.26 17.71
N SER A 81 -1.75 6.43 17.31
CA SER A 81 -2.53 5.57 18.20
C SER A 81 -2.23 4.08 18.05
N ASN A 82 -1.14 3.73 17.39
CA ASN A 82 -0.79 2.34 17.15
C ASN A 82 -0.42 1.63 18.45
N LEU A 83 -0.95 0.43 18.61
CA LEU A 83 -0.56 -0.48 19.67
C LEU A 83 0.51 -1.43 19.15
N LEU A 84 1.61 -1.57 19.87
CA LEU A 84 2.69 -2.49 19.57
C LEU A 84 2.79 -3.55 20.66
N ARG A 85 2.87 -4.82 20.27
CA ARG A 85 3.16 -5.92 21.19
C ARG A 85 4.44 -6.61 20.76
N GLU A 86 5.39 -6.67 21.68
CA GLU A 86 6.68 -7.29 21.49
C GLU A 86 6.67 -8.70 22.04
N TYR A 87 7.28 -9.63 21.30
CA TYR A 87 7.40 -11.04 21.67
C TYR A 87 8.85 -11.47 21.59
N ALA A 88 9.26 -12.29 22.55
CA ALA A 88 10.57 -12.88 22.59
C ALA A 88 10.49 -14.39 22.69
N ASN A 89 11.47 -15.06 22.06
CA ASN A 89 11.79 -16.46 22.27
C ASN A 89 13.24 -16.54 22.79
N PRO A 90 13.49 -17.00 24.03
CA PRO A 90 14.84 -17.02 24.59
C PRO A 90 15.85 -17.87 23.79
N ALA A 91 15.37 -18.82 22.98
CA ALA A 91 16.21 -19.69 22.15
C ALA A 91 16.42 -19.16 20.73
N ASP A 92 15.76 -18.05 20.37
CA ASP A 92 15.80 -17.50 19.02
C ASP A 92 16.39 -16.07 19.03
N PRO A 93 17.37 -15.78 18.16
CA PRO A 93 17.93 -14.42 18.07
C PRO A 93 16.99 -13.40 17.41
N ALA A 94 15.88 -13.84 16.82
CA ALA A 94 14.87 -12.95 16.28
C ALA A 94 13.91 -12.46 17.36
N SER A 95 13.57 -11.18 17.36
CA SER A 95 12.40 -10.65 18.04
C SER A 95 11.19 -10.61 17.08
N CYS A 96 9.99 -10.55 17.64
CA CYS A 96 8.78 -10.38 16.85
C CYS A 96 7.96 -9.23 17.40
N THR A 97 7.64 -8.25 16.54
CA THR A 97 6.76 -7.13 16.87
C THR A 97 5.46 -7.26 16.10
N VAL A 98 4.34 -7.24 16.81
CA VAL A 98 3.01 -7.09 16.22
C VAL A 98 2.56 -5.64 16.41
N THR A 99 2.34 -4.94 15.30
CA THR A 99 1.78 -3.59 15.31
C THR A 99 0.33 -3.63 14.91
N ILE A 100 -0.57 -3.18 15.77
CA ILE A 100 -1.98 -2.99 15.44
C ILE A 100 -2.19 -1.55 15.01
N VAL A 101 -2.68 -1.38 13.80
CA VAL A 101 -3.04 -0.07 13.24
C VAL A 101 -4.55 0.06 13.26
N GLU A 102 -5.05 0.96 14.09
CA GLU A 102 -6.48 1.30 14.12
C GLU A 102 -6.75 2.43 13.13
N VAL A 103 -7.48 2.13 12.07
CA VAL A 103 -7.94 3.14 11.11
C VAL A 103 -9.37 3.51 11.44
N HIS A 104 -9.56 4.70 11.98
CA HIS A 104 -10.89 5.25 12.21
C HIS A 104 -11.39 5.93 10.93
N THR A 105 -12.45 5.42 10.37
CA THR A 105 -13.14 6.02 9.23
C THR A 105 -14.42 6.69 9.69
N ASN A 106 -14.61 7.94 9.30
CA ASN A 106 -15.88 8.65 9.47
C ASN A 106 -16.39 9.01 8.08
N VAL A 107 -17.29 8.18 7.55
CA VAL A 107 -17.91 8.41 6.24
C VAL A 107 -19.38 8.74 6.48
N ASN A 108 -19.77 9.96 6.17
CA ASN A 108 -21.16 10.46 6.30
C ASN A 108 -21.76 10.27 7.71
N GLY A 109 -20.95 10.49 8.76
CA GLY A 109 -21.41 10.33 10.14
C GLY A 109 -21.38 8.90 10.68
N VAL A 110 -21.12 7.91 9.83
CA VAL A 110 -20.93 6.52 10.25
C VAL A 110 -19.47 6.32 10.64
N LYS A 111 -19.23 6.15 11.94
CA LYS A 111 -17.90 5.83 12.48
C LYS A 111 -17.62 4.34 12.27
N GLY A 112 -16.69 4.01 11.39
CA GLY A 112 -16.12 2.69 11.24
C GLY A 112 -14.71 2.65 11.82
N ALA A 113 -14.33 1.55 12.47
CA ALA A 113 -12.95 1.30 12.82
C ALA A 113 -12.51 0.00 12.14
N ARG A 114 -11.43 0.05 11.40
CA ARG A 114 -10.80 -1.13 10.79
C ARG A 114 -9.45 -1.33 11.44
N ASN A 115 -9.21 -2.52 11.96
CA ASN A 115 -7.90 -2.90 12.45
C ASN A 115 -7.15 -3.63 11.34
N SER A 116 -5.89 -3.30 11.17
CA SER A 116 -4.93 -4.10 10.43
C SER A 116 -3.75 -4.39 11.34
N HIS A 117 -3.03 -5.46 11.07
CA HIS A 117 -1.83 -5.77 11.83
C HIS A 117 -0.64 -5.97 10.91
N VAL A 118 0.51 -5.63 11.44
CA VAL A 118 1.79 -5.91 10.82
C VAL A 118 2.57 -6.80 11.78
N VAL A 119 2.96 -7.96 11.30
CA VAL A 119 3.88 -8.86 12.03
C VAL A 119 5.27 -8.66 11.44
N ASN A 120 6.23 -8.34 12.30
CA ASN A 120 7.63 -8.16 11.93
C ASN A 120 8.50 -9.12 12.71
N PHE A 121 9.29 -9.94 12.03
CA PHE A 121 10.45 -10.61 12.64
C PHE A 121 11.69 -9.79 12.35
N SER A 122 12.49 -9.52 13.37
CA SER A 122 13.72 -8.72 13.27
C SER A 122 14.87 -9.40 13.94
N THR A 123 16.02 -9.50 13.25
CA THR A 123 17.28 -10.01 13.80
C THR A 123 18.37 -8.98 13.59
N ARG A 124 19.13 -8.73 14.65
CA ARG A 124 20.39 -7.98 14.59
C ARG A 124 21.56 -8.92 14.38
N PHE A 125 22.56 -8.41 13.69
CA PHE A 125 23.80 -9.15 13.43
C PHE A 125 25.01 -8.37 13.94
N SER A 126 26.08 -9.10 14.21
CA SER A 126 27.38 -8.49 14.47
C SER A 126 27.74 -7.51 13.34
N GLY A 127 28.32 -6.35 13.70
CA GLY A 127 28.56 -5.27 12.73
C GLY A 127 27.37 -4.32 12.52
N GLY A 128 26.30 -4.43 13.32
CA GLY A 128 25.19 -3.48 13.36
C GLY A 128 24.23 -3.56 12.17
N LYS A 129 24.19 -4.69 11.46
CA LYS A 129 23.22 -4.97 10.42
C LYS A 129 21.91 -5.45 11.00
N TRP A 130 20.80 -5.13 10.33
CA TRP A 130 19.45 -5.55 10.69
C TRP A 130 18.77 -6.21 9.51
N LEU A 131 18.11 -7.34 9.78
CA LEU A 131 17.16 -7.95 8.86
C LEU A 131 15.77 -7.88 9.49
N THR A 132 14.82 -7.36 8.75
CA THR A 132 13.39 -7.38 9.11
C THR A 132 12.61 -8.09 8.03
N THR A 133 11.78 -9.06 8.41
CA THR A 133 10.80 -9.70 7.52
C THR A 133 9.41 -9.37 8.03
N ARG A 134 8.56 -8.81 7.17
CA ARG A 134 7.22 -8.36 7.56
C ARG A 134 6.14 -8.76 6.57
N ASN A 135 4.92 -8.96 7.07
CA ASN A 135 3.76 -9.33 6.26
C ASN A 135 3.06 -8.13 5.59
N MET A 136 3.71 -6.99 5.54
CA MET A 136 3.16 -5.77 4.95
C MET A 136 4.20 -5.10 4.07
N GLU A 137 3.74 -4.47 3.00
CA GLU A 137 4.54 -3.50 2.24
C GLU A 137 4.35 -2.11 2.85
N LEU A 138 5.42 -1.47 3.26
CA LEU A 138 5.41 -0.07 3.69
C LEU A 138 5.99 0.80 2.59
N LYS A 139 5.11 1.47 1.87
CA LYS A 139 5.51 2.49 0.91
C LYS A 139 5.90 3.75 1.68
N THR A 140 7.17 4.06 1.66
CA THR A 140 7.73 5.23 2.35
C THR A 140 8.56 6.06 1.39
N VAL A 141 8.65 7.34 1.66
CA VAL A 141 9.59 8.26 0.96
C VAL A 141 11.00 8.21 1.54
N MET A 142 11.16 7.51 2.67
CA MET A 142 12.43 7.38 3.37
C MET A 142 13.32 6.35 2.67
N ASP A 143 14.62 6.59 2.67
CA ASP A 143 15.60 5.64 2.16
C ASP A 143 15.83 4.51 3.16
N THR A 144 16.03 3.30 2.65
CA THR A 144 16.49 2.19 3.48
C THR A 144 18.02 2.29 3.61
N PRO A 145 18.56 2.49 4.82
CA PRO A 145 20.00 2.54 5.02
C PRO A 145 20.67 1.19 4.73
N ASP A 146 21.94 1.20 4.36
CA ASP A 146 22.70 -0.01 3.99
C ASP A 146 22.80 -1.05 5.12
N TYR A 147 22.68 -0.60 6.38
CA TYR A 147 22.68 -1.51 7.53
C TYR A 147 21.33 -2.19 7.78
N ARG A 148 20.27 -1.77 7.11
CA ARG A 148 18.93 -2.38 7.20
C ARG A 148 18.58 -3.12 5.93
N THR A 149 18.13 -4.35 6.07
CA THR A 149 17.48 -5.09 4.99
C THR A 149 16.07 -5.41 5.39
N VAL A 150 15.11 -5.08 4.54
CA VAL A 150 13.70 -5.36 4.77
C VAL A 150 13.19 -6.31 3.70
N GLN A 151 12.63 -7.43 4.13
CA GLN A 151 11.92 -8.37 3.28
C GLN A 151 10.42 -8.19 3.50
N GLU A 152 9.71 -7.81 2.47
CA GLU A 152 8.28 -7.59 2.50
C GLU A 152 7.54 -8.80 1.92
N CYS A 153 6.62 -9.35 2.69
CA CYS A 153 5.83 -10.53 2.35
C CYS A 153 4.32 -10.26 2.50
N PRO A 154 3.75 -9.27 1.77
CA PRO A 154 2.39 -8.76 2.02
C PRO A 154 1.26 -9.80 1.83
N HIS A 155 1.55 -10.92 1.18
CA HIS A 155 0.57 -12.00 0.97
C HIS A 155 0.70 -13.15 1.98
N VAL A 156 1.63 -13.04 2.92
CA VAL A 156 1.85 -14.04 3.96
C VAL A 156 1.07 -13.65 5.20
N THR A 157 0.00 -14.38 5.48
CA THR A 157 -0.86 -14.21 6.66
C THR A 157 -0.48 -15.16 7.79
N ASP A 158 0.11 -16.30 7.45
CA ASP A 158 0.60 -17.29 8.41
C ASP A 158 1.93 -16.84 9.03
N VAL A 159 1.94 -16.72 10.36
CA VAL A 159 3.09 -16.28 11.15
C VAL A 159 4.25 -17.29 11.06
N ALA A 160 3.96 -18.59 10.99
CA ALA A 160 4.98 -19.63 10.87
C ALA A 160 5.70 -19.57 9.52
N GLU A 161 4.94 -19.36 8.44
CA GLU A 161 5.54 -19.18 7.11
C GLU A 161 6.37 -17.89 7.04
N LEU A 162 5.91 -16.80 7.68
CA LEU A 162 6.66 -15.55 7.76
C LEU A 162 7.99 -15.75 8.51
N LYS A 163 7.96 -16.47 9.64
CA LYS A 163 9.15 -16.83 10.42
C LYS A 163 10.12 -17.69 9.60
N LYS A 164 9.63 -18.72 8.93
CA LYS A 164 10.44 -19.57 8.05
C LYS A 164 11.18 -18.77 6.98
N ARG A 165 10.52 -17.78 6.36
CA ARG A 165 11.16 -16.88 5.38
C ARG A 165 12.22 -16.01 6.03
N HIS A 166 11.95 -15.52 7.23
CA HIS A 166 12.91 -14.75 8.01
C HIS A 166 14.18 -15.58 8.28
N ASP A 167 14.03 -16.83 8.75
CA ASP A 167 15.13 -17.72 9.08
C ASP A 167 15.98 -18.09 7.86
N ALA A 168 15.32 -18.44 6.76
CA ALA A 168 15.99 -18.73 5.51
C ALA A 168 16.85 -17.57 5.02
N ARG A 169 16.37 -16.33 5.21
CA ARG A 169 17.12 -15.12 4.86
C ARG A 169 18.22 -14.82 5.87
N SER A 170 17.94 -14.97 7.16
CA SER A 170 18.83 -14.70 8.27
C SER A 170 20.13 -15.52 8.18
N ALA A 171 20.04 -16.76 7.76
CA ALA A 171 21.17 -17.68 7.63
C ALA A 171 22.33 -17.14 6.77
N SER A 172 22.06 -16.19 5.87
CA SER A 172 23.08 -15.59 4.99
C SER A 172 23.66 -14.27 5.50
N PHE A 173 23.24 -13.77 6.68
CA PHE A 173 23.61 -12.42 7.14
C PHE A 173 24.80 -12.34 8.09
N GLY A 174 25.21 -13.44 8.69
CA GLY A 174 26.31 -13.51 9.65
C GLY A 174 25.88 -13.95 11.04
N THR A 175 26.64 -13.60 12.06
CA THR A 175 26.38 -14.01 13.45
C THR A 175 25.28 -13.14 14.06
N PRO A 176 24.14 -13.71 14.46
CA PRO A 176 23.08 -12.96 15.11
C PRO A 176 23.48 -12.53 16.53
N VAL A 177 22.94 -11.42 16.97
CA VAL A 177 23.07 -10.89 18.33
C VAL A 177 21.77 -11.18 19.08
N SER A 178 21.88 -11.65 20.32
CA SER A 178 20.70 -11.90 21.15
C SER A 178 19.86 -10.62 21.32
N PRO A 179 18.53 -10.71 21.21
CA PRO A 179 17.66 -9.58 21.45
C PRO A 179 17.67 -9.16 22.93
N PRO A 180 17.26 -7.93 23.26
CA PRO A 180 17.04 -7.49 24.61
C PRO A 180 16.10 -8.44 25.36
N ARG A 181 16.37 -8.64 26.66
CA ARG A 181 15.56 -9.52 27.52
C ARG A 181 14.65 -8.77 28.47
N ASP A 182 14.78 -7.48 28.55
CA ASP A 182 13.97 -6.60 29.39
C ASP A 182 13.46 -5.39 28.59
N ILE A 183 12.42 -4.77 29.10
CA ILE A 183 11.69 -3.69 28.42
C ILE A 183 12.56 -2.43 28.29
N GLN A 184 13.37 -2.13 29.30
CA GLN A 184 14.19 -0.94 29.28
C GLN A 184 15.27 -1.03 28.19
N SER A 185 16.02 -2.12 28.15
CA SER A 185 17.01 -2.40 27.12
C SER A 185 16.39 -2.41 25.71
N LEU A 186 15.18 -2.94 25.59
CA LEU A 186 14.42 -2.90 24.31
C LEU A 186 14.13 -1.47 23.87
N PHE A 187 13.67 -0.61 24.77
CA PHE A 187 13.33 0.78 24.44
C PHE A 187 14.58 1.63 24.14
N GLU A 188 15.67 1.39 24.83
CA GLU A 188 16.97 2.01 24.54
C GLU A 188 17.50 1.62 23.15
N GLU A 189 17.33 0.35 22.81
CA GLU A 189 17.67 -0.16 21.48
C GLU A 189 16.84 0.49 20.39
N TYR A 190 15.53 0.55 20.57
CA TYR A 190 14.64 1.23 19.63
C TYR A 190 14.97 2.71 19.47
N GLU A 191 15.32 3.38 20.57
CA GLU A 191 15.70 4.79 20.52
C GLU A 191 17.00 4.99 19.73
N THR A 192 18.02 4.17 20.01
CA THR A 192 19.31 4.19 19.31
C THR A 192 19.13 3.95 17.81
N ASP A 193 18.30 2.96 17.45
CA ASP A 193 18.05 2.63 16.06
C ASP A 193 17.25 3.71 15.35
N ASN A 194 16.25 4.32 16.01
CA ASN A 194 15.49 5.44 15.48
C ASN A 194 16.39 6.66 15.21
N GLN A 195 17.25 7.01 16.16
CA GLN A 195 18.19 8.12 15.99
C GLN A 195 19.13 7.88 14.82
N ARG A 196 19.66 6.66 14.71
CA ARG A 196 20.51 6.25 13.58
C ARG A 196 19.75 6.33 12.25
N PHE A 197 18.52 5.84 12.22
CA PHE A 197 17.68 5.84 11.03
C PHE A 197 17.31 7.27 10.60
N PHE A 198 16.82 8.09 11.51
CA PHE A 198 16.43 9.46 11.20
C PHE A 198 17.65 10.35 10.92
N GLY A 199 18.77 10.12 11.58
CA GLY A 199 20.05 10.77 11.27
C GLY A 199 20.47 10.51 9.81
N HIS A 200 20.34 9.24 9.36
CA HIS A 200 20.56 8.91 7.94
C HIS A 200 19.61 9.67 7.01
N GLN A 201 18.32 9.78 7.35
CA GLN A 201 17.35 10.52 6.53
C GLN A 201 17.67 12.01 6.46
N VAL A 202 18.17 12.59 7.55
CA VAL A 202 18.63 14.00 7.58
C VAL A 202 19.85 14.18 6.67
N GLN A 203 20.85 13.29 6.76
CA GLN A 203 22.02 13.32 5.88
C GLN A 203 21.65 13.20 4.39
N ARG A 204 20.63 12.40 4.08
CA ARG A 204 20.08 12.24 2.72
C ARG A 204 19.24 13.42 2.27
N GLY A 205 18.94 14.37 3.15
CA GLY A 205 18.07 15.51 2.89
C GLY A 205 16.59 15.13 2.68
N ILE A 206 16.18 13.98 3.21
CA ILE A 206 14.78 13.51 3.22
C ILE A 206 14.01 14.16 4.37
N LEU A 207 14.66 14.26 5.53
CA LEU A 207 14.15 14.93 6.72
C LEU A 207 15.00 16.12 7.08
N ARG A 208 14.43 17.03 7.85
CA ARG A 208 15.15 18.12 8.53
C ARG A 208 14.59 18.29 9.93
N LEU A 209 15.41 18.71 10.86
CA LEU A 209 14.90 19.12 12.17
C LEU A 209 14.05 20.39 12.05
N ASN A 210 13.01 20.48 12.86
CA ASN A 210 12.29 21.74 13.04
C ASN A 210 13.17 22.78 13.78
N PRO A 211 12.79 24.06 13.83
CA PRO A 211 13.56 25.09 14.52
C PRO A 211 13.75 24.82 16.02
N GLN A 212 12.83 24.11 16.67
CA GLN A 212 12.87 23.76 18.10
C GLN A 212 13.79 22.56 18.36
N GLY A 213 14.15 21.77 17.34
CA GLY A 213 14.99 20.59 17.48
C GLY A 213 14.29 19.34 18.07
N ASP A 214 12.97 19.38 18.27
CA ASP A 214 12.18 18.32 18.92
C ASP A 214 11.46 17.40 17.94
N ALA A 215 11.42 17.76 16.64
CA ALA A 215 10.77 16.97 15.62
C ALA A 215 11.47 17.04 14.25
N TYR A 216 11.34 15.94 13.50
CA TYR A 216 11.72 15.90 12.10
C TYR A 216 10.56 16.28 11.19
N LEU A 217 10.84 17.08 10.20
CA LEU A 217 9.92 17.52 9.15
C LEU A 217 10.35 16.96 7.79
N ILE A 218 9.38 16.59 6.99
CA ILE A 218 9.59 16.13 5.61
C ILE A 218 10.07 17.33 4.75
N THR A 219 11.15 17.12 4.00
CA THR A 219 11.70 18.14 3.09
C THR A 219 10.97 18.19 1.76
N ASP A 220 11.27 19.21 0.94
CA ASP A 220 10.76 19.31 -0.44
C ASP A 220 11.22 18.15 -1.30
N LYS A 221 12.45 17.67 -1.10
CA LYS A 221 13.00 16.52 -1.80
C LYS A 221 12.15 15.27 -1.55
N ALA A 222 11.85 14.98 -0.29
CA ALA A 222 11.02 13.83 0.08
C ALA A 222 9.57 13.99 -0.43
N PHE A 223 9.02 15.19 -0.33
CA PHE A 223 7.70 15.49 -0.83
C PHE A 223 7.60 15.29 -2.35
N ASN A 224 8.53 15.87 -3.14
CA ASN A 224 8.57 15.68 -4.58
C ASN A 224 8.77 14.21 -4.98
N ARG A 225 9.60 13.46 -4.24
CA ARG A 225 9.78 12.02 -4.42
C ARG A 225 8.47 11.26 -4.17
N GLY A 226 7.73 11.64 -3.13
CA GLY A 226 6.40 11.06 -2.84
C GLY A 226 5.42 11.30 -3.99
N ILE A 227 5.40 12.49 -4.57
CA ILE A 227 4.59 12.82 -5.75
C ILE A 227 5.02 11.98 -6.95
N LEU A 228 6.32 11.92 -7.25
CA LEU A 228 6.84 11.13 -8.37
C LEU A 228 6.52 9.64 -8.20
N ASN A 229 6.68 9.10 -7.01
CA ASN A 229 6.32 7.71 -6.71
C ASN A 229 4.81 7.48 -6.86
N PHE A 230 3.97 8.45 -6.49
CA PHE A 230 2.53 8.35 -6.69
C PHE A 230 2.16 8.24 -8.17
N PHE A 231 2.82 9.01 -9.05
CA PHE A 231 2.58 8.97 -10.50
C PHE A 231 3.38 7.90 -11.24
N ASN A 232 4.29 7.18 -10.58
CA ASN A 232 5.08 6.13 -11.19
C ASN A 232 4.34 4.77 -11.12
N PRO A 233 3.85 4.22 -12.25
CA PRO A 233 3.14 2.94 -12.25
C PRO A 233 3.99 1.78 -11.72
N PHE A 234 5.30 1.80 -11.92
CA PHE A 234 6.20 0.75 -11.43
C PHE A 234 6.40 0.79 -9.92
N ALA A 235 6.24 1.96 -9.27
CA ALA A 235 6.20 2.05 -7.82
C ALA A 235 4.97 1.36 -7.21
N HIS A 236 3.95 1.02 -8.02
CA HIS A 236 2.76 0.27 -7.63
C HIS A 236 2.83 -1.22 -8.00
N ARG A 237 4.04 -1.77 -8.15
CA ARG A 237 4.31 -3.18 -8.50
C ARG A 237 3.71 -3.65 -9.81
N LEU A 238 3.38 -2.74 -10.72
CA LEU A 238 3.02 -3.16 -12.06
C LEU A 238 4.22 -3.78 -12.76
N SER A 239 4.08 -5.04 -13.18
CA SER A 239 5.09 -5.67 -14.02
C SER A 239 5.11 -5.01 -15.40
N LEU A 240 6.27 -4.98 -16.03
CA LEU A 240 6.39 -4.51 -17.42
C LEU A 240 5.42 -5.27 -18.35
N THR A 241 5.26 -6.57 -18.11
CA THR A 241 4.31 -7.41 -18.85
C THR A 241 2.87 -6.91 -18.69
N THR A 242 2.44 -6.57 -17.47
CA THR A 242 1.10 -6.01 -17.21
C THR A 242 0.92 -4.66 -17.91
N VAL A 243 1.93 -3.79 -17.89
CA VAL A 243 1.91 -2.49 -18.58
C VAL A 243 1.76 -2.67 -20.08
N LEU A 244 2.60 -3.51 -20.69
CA LEU A 244 2.57 -3.77 -22.14
C LEU A 244 1.25 -4.44 -22.57
N PHE A 245 0.78 -5.41 -21.80
CA PHE A 245 -0.49 -6.09 -22.07
C PHE A 245 -1.70 -5.15 -21.96
N SER A 246 -1.72 -4.29 -20.94
CA SER A 246 -2.78 -3.27 -20.78
C SER A 246 -2.77 -2.26 -21.93
N ALA A 247 -1.59 -1.80 -22.34
CA ALA A 247 -1.46 -0.90 -23.49
C ALA A 247 -1.90 -1.57 -24.80
N LEU A 248 -1.53 -2.84 -25.01
CA LEU A 248 -1.92 -3.62 -26.18
C LEU A 248 -3.45 -3.81 -26.23
N ILE A 249 -4.08 -4.21 -25.12
CA ILE A 249 -5.54 -4.32 -25.04
C ILE A 249 -6.19 -2.98 -25.36
N GLY A 250 -5.69 -1.87 -24.80
CA GLY A 250 -6.19 -0.54 -25.04
C GLY A 250 -6.11 -0.09 -26.50
N ALA A 251 -5.11 -0.55 -27.25
CA ALA A 251 -4.97 -0.22 -28.67
C ALA A 251 -5.74 -1.19 -29.58
N VAL A 252 -5.60 -2.50 -29.34
CA VAL A 252 -6.11 -3.54 -30.26
C VAL A 252 -7.62 -3.69 -30.20
N LEU A 253 -8.24 -3.65 -29.02
CA LEU A 253 -9.68 -3.86 -28.91
C LEU A 253 -10.51 -2.76 -29.58
N PRO A 254 -10.24 -1.46 -29.37
CA PRO A 254 -10.94 -0.41 -30.10
C PRO A 254 -10.71 -0.49 -31.61
N LEU A 255 -9.46 -0.79 -32.03
CA LEU A 255 -9.14 -0.96 -33.46
C LEU A 255 -9.92 -2.11 -34.08
N PHE A 256 -10.00 -3.25 -33.40
CA PHE A 256 -10.81 -4.38 -33.80
C PHE A 256 -12.31 -4.00 -33.89
N GLY A 257 -12.81 -3.25 -32.90
CA GLY A 257 -14.17 -2.73 -32.88
C GLY A 257 -14.49 -1.89 -34.11
N ILE A 258 -13.59 -0.98 -34.48
CA ILE A 258 -13.77 -0.09 -35.63
C ILE A 258 -13.66 -0.87 -36.95
N LEU A 259 -12.62 -1.71 -37.12
CA LEU A 259 -12.31 -2.32 -38.40
C LEU A 259 -13.11 -3.60 -38.71
N LYS A 260 -13.52 -4.34 -37.71
CA LYS A 260 -14.18 -5.65 -37.87
C LYS A 260 -15.60 -5.70 -37.32
N LEU A 261 -15.81 -5.23 -36.11
CA LEU A 261 -17.10 -5.38 -35.46
C LEU A 261 -18.13 -4.35 -35.96
N ALA A 262 -17.73 -3.11 -36.19
CA ALA A 262 -18.64 -2.07 -36.66
C ALA A 262 -19.26 -2.36 -38.05
N PRO A 263 -18.49 -2.81 -39.08
CA PRO A 263 -19.05 -3.24 -40.35
C PRO A 263 -20.02 -4.42 -40.21
N ALA A 264 -19.65 -5.46 -39.42
CA ALA A 264 -20.51 -6.62 -39.20
C ALA A 264 -21.83 -6.29 -38.48
N VAL A 265 -21.78 -5.33 -37.54
CA VAL A 265 -22.99 -4.84 -36.85
C VAL A 265 -23.85 -4.01 -37.83
N ALA A 266 -23.23 -3.17 -38.65
CA ALA A 266 -23.96 -2.38 -39.66
C ALA A 266 -24.68 -3.23 -40.69
N GLU A 267 -24.01 -4.32 -41.13
CA GLU A 267 -24.60 -5.27 -42.08
C GLU A 267 -25.84 -5.99 -41.51
N ARG A 268 -25.80 -6.34 -40.19
CA ARG A 268 -26.91 -7.06 -39.52
C ARG A 268 -28.07 -6.18 -39.07
N LEU A 269 -27.79 -4.97 -38.60
CA LEU A 269 -28.80 -4.08 -38.05
C LEU A 269 -29.40 -3.10 -39.07
N GLY A 270 -28.81 -3.05 -40.28
CA GLY A 270 -29.22 -2.06 -41.32
C GLY A 270 -28.75 -0.64 -40.98
N PRO A 271 -29.20 0.35 -41.77
CA PRO A 271 -28.89 1.75 -41.55
C PRO A 271 -29.41 2.21 -40.18
N ALA A 272 -28.66 3.09 -39.54
CA ALA A 272 -28.89 3.53 -38.17
C ALA A 272 -30.39 3.92 -37.97
N PRO A 273 -31.05 3.37 -36.96
CA PRO A 273 -32.41 3.78 -36.63
C PRO A 273 -32.42 5.25 -36.25
N ALA A 274 -33.56 5.92 -36.49
CA ALA A 274 -33.77 7.36 -36.19
C ALA A 274 -33.46 7.74 -34.72
N THR A 275 -33.20 6.78 -33.84
CA THR A 275 -32.85 6.92 -32.42
C THR A 275 -31.39 7.24 -32.13
N GLY A 276 -30.55 7.41 -33.14
CA GLY A 276 -29.27 8.12 -32.97
C GLY A 276 -28.02 7.32 -32.58
N ILE A 277 -28.11 6.03 -32.29
CA ILE A 277 -26.90 5.20 -31.99
C ILE A 277 -26.41 4.50 -33.28
N SER A 278 -25.27 4.94 -33.81
CA SER A 278 -24.69 4.30 -34.98
C SER A 278 -24.16 2.89 -34.67
N PRO A 279 -24.19 1.94 -35.65
CA PRO A 279 -23.57 0.61 -35.49
C PRO A 279 -22.12 0.67 -35.04
N THR A 280 -21.36 1.66 -35.51
CA THR A 280 -19.99 1.93 -35.12
C THR A 280 -19.91 2.28 -33.64
N THR A 281 -20.78 3.15 -33.16
CA THR A 281 -20.84 3.54 -31.74
C THR A 281 -21.14 2.32 -30.87
N LEU A 282 -22.10 1.47 -31.25
CA LEU A 282 -22.46 0.27 -30.50
C LEU A 282 -21.27 -0.71 -30.42
N ALA A 283 -20.62 -0.98 -31.55
CA ALA A 283 -19.45 -1.86 -31.62
C ALA A 283 -18.32 -1.38 -30.68
N ILE A 284 -18.07 -0.10 -30.64
CA ILE A 284 -17.04 0.51 -29.81
C ILE A 284 -17.42 0.41 -28.31
N VAL A 285 -18.66 0.70 -27.94
CA VAL A 285 -19.15 0.54 -26.56
C VAL A 285 -18.93 -0.88 -26.08
N VAL A 286 -19.27 -1.89 -26.91
CA VAL A 286 -19.07 -3.30 -26.59
C VAL A 286 -17.57 -3.61 -26.40
N CYS A 287 -16.68 -3.12 -27.27
CA CYS A 287 -15.25 -3.33 -27.15
C CYS A 287 -14.67 -2.69 -25.89
N TYR A 288 -15.10 -1.47 -25.53
CA TYR A 288 -14.68 -0.81 -24.30
C TYR A 288 -15.23 -1.52 -23.06
N ALA A 289 -16.47 -2.01 -23.11
CA ALA A 289 -17.03 -2.79 -22.00
C ALA A 289 -16.22 -4.09 -21.76
N LEU A 290 -15.88 -4.81 -22.84
CA LEU A 290 -15.04 -6.02 -22.76
C LEU A 290 -13.64 -5.70 -22.25
N ALA A 291 -13.02 -4.64 -22.75
CA ALA A 291 -11.73 -4.18 -22.24
C ALA A 291 -11.81 -3.87 -20.74
N GLY A 292 -12.84 -3.17 -20.29
CA GLY A 292 -13.08 -2.87 -18.88
C GLY A 292 -13.22 -4.12 -18.02
N ILE A 293 -13.96 -5.12 -18.48
CA ILE A 293 -14.11 -6.40 -17.77
C ILE A 293 -12.78 -7.12 -17.66
N ILE A 294 -12.05 -7.29 -18.78
CA ILE A 294 -10.75 -7.98 -18.80
C ILE A 294 -9.76 -7.29 -17.87
N LEU A 295 -9.67 -5.97 -17.92
CA LEU A 295 -8.76 -5.20 -17.09
C LEU A 295 -9.14 -5.21 -15.61
N GLY A 296 -10.43 -5.25 -15.31
CA GLY A 296 -10.92 -5.43 -13.94
C GLY A 296 -10.53 -6.78 -13.34
N PHE A 297 -10.43 -7.84 -14.17
CA PHE A 297 -9.97 -9.15 -13.73
C PHE A 297 -8.44 -9.23 -13.58
N ILE A 298 -7.68 -8.58 -14.46
CA ILE A 298 -6.21 -8.59 -14.46
C ILE A 298 -5.67 -7.66 -13.37
N GLY A 299 -6.30 -6.50 -13.17
CA GLY A 299 -5.84 -5.50 -12.22
C GLY A 299 -5.94 -5.99 -10.77
N GLU A 300 -4.87 -5.82 -10.01
CA GLU A 300 -4.96 -5.83 -8.57
C GLU A 300 -5.57 -4.50 -8.09
N ALA A 301 -6.29 -4.54 -6.97
CA ALA A 301 -7.02 -3.37 -6.47
C ALA A 301 -6.13 -2.12 -6.27
N GLN A 302 -4.83 -2.32 -6.00
CA GLN A 302 -3.86 -1.24 -5.78
C GLN A 302 -3.28 -0.64 -7.06
N SER A 303 -3.26 -1.41 -8.14
CA SER A 303 -2.67 -1.00 -9.44
C SER A 303 -3.71 -0.68 -10.50
N TYR A 304 -4.98 -0.94 -10.20
CA TYR A 304 -6.08 -0.83 -11.16
C TYR A 304 -6.16 0.54 -11.85
N VAL A 305 -5.97 1.64 -11.11
CA VAL A 305 -6.02 2.99 -11.68
C VAL A 305 -4.94 3.18 -12.75
N TRP A 306 -3.73 2.67 -12.50
CA TRP A 306 -2.64 2.73 -13.46
C TRP A 306 -2.89 1.85 -14.68
N VAL A 307 -3.40 0.64 -14.49
CA VAL A 307 -3.81 -0.24 -15.59
C VAL A 307 -4.82 0.47 -16.48
N MET A 308 -5.80 1.15 -15.89
CA MET A 308 -6.81 1.92 -16.63
C MET A 308 -6.21 3.10 -17.39
N LEU A 309 -5.34 3.89 -16.77
CA LEU A 309 -4.69 5.03 -17.42
C LEU A 309 -3.80 4.58 -18.60
N ILE A 310 -3.02 3.51 -18.40
CA ILE A 310 -2.16 2.94 -19.43
C ILE A 310 -2.97 2.40 -20.61
N THR A 311 -4.15 1.84 -20.35
CA THR A 311 -5.04 1.34 -21.40
C THR A 311 -5.77 2.50 -22.09
N TYR A 312 -6.19 3.48 -21.34
CA TYR A 312 -6.97 4.62 -21.84
C TYR A 312 -6.20 5.46 -22.83
N VAL A 313 -4.93 5.76 -22.58
CA VAL A 313 -4.11 6.61 -23.46
C VAL A 313 -3.97 6.04 -24.88
N PRO A 314 -3.54 4.78 -25.08
CA PRO A 314 -3.50 4.18 -26.41
C PRO A 314 -4.87 4.07 -27.06
N ALA A 315 -5.91 3.70 -26.29
CA ALA A 315 -7.27 3.62 -26.81
C ALA A 315 -7.77 4.98 -27.35
N HIS A 316 -7.47 6.04 -26.63
CA HIS A 316 -7.81 7.39 -27.05
C HIS A 316 -7.04 7.86 -28.28
N LEU A 317 -5.74 7.53 -28.36
CA LEU A 317 -4.92 7.83 -29.53
C LEU A 317 -5.37 7.07 -30.79
N VAL A 318 -5.77 5.80 -30.64
CA VAL A 318 -6.25 4.96 -31.77
C VAL A 318 -7.64 5.40 -32.24
N ALA A 319 -8.54 5.73 -31.32
CA ALA A 319 -9.91 6.14 -31.63
C ALA A 319 -10.03 7.56 -32.17
N GLY A 320 -8.94 8.31 -32.15
CA GLY A 320 -8.95 9.74 -32.49
C GLY A 320 -9.44 10.61 -31.34
N SER A 321 -8.96 11.84 -31.29
CA SER A 321 -9.20 12.80 -30.21
C SER A 321 -10.59 13.47 -30.25
N THR A 322 -11.58 12.86 -30.87
CA THR A 322 -12.91 13.43 -30.92
C THR A 322 -13.59 13.30 -29.56
N LEU A 323 -14.03 14.41 -29.01
CA LEU A 323 -14.79 14.51 -27.75
C LEU A 323 -15.96 13.50 -27.65
N GLY A 324 -16.44 13.00 -28.80
CA GLY A 324 -17.52 12.00 -28.88
C GLY A 324 -17.19 10.62 -28.25
N TRP A 325 -15.91 10.30 -28.00
CA TRP A 325 -15.49 9.02 -27.44
C TRP A 325 -15.33 9.03 -25.92
N PHE A 326 -15.28 10.20 -25.32
CA PHE A 326 -15.10 10.37 -23.87
C PHE A 326 -16.18 9.63 -23.04
N PRO A 327 -17.47 9.60 -23.37
CA PRO A 327 -18.48 8.86 -22.61
C PRO A 327 -18.22 7.35 -22.58
N TYR A 328 -17.75 6.77 -23.69
CA TYR A 328 -17.57 5.33 -23.83
C TYR A 328 -16.35 4.81 -23.07
N SER A 329 -15.26 5.55 -23.08
CA SER A 329 -14.09 5.25 -22.29
C SER A 329 -14.39 5.38 -20.80
N THR A 330 -15.20 6.35 -20.39
CA THR A 330 -15.66 6.51 -19.02
C THR A 330 -16.54 5.33 -18.58
N LEU A 331 -17.39 4.81 -19.47
CA LEU A 331 -18.19 3.61 -19.21
C LEU A 331 -17.28 2.38 -18.98
N ALA A 332 -16.30 2.14 -19.85
CA ALA A 332 -15.33 1.04 -19.68
C ALA A 332 -14.56 1.17 -18.37
N PHE A 333 -14.16 2.38 -18.01
CA PHE A 333 -13.51 2.70 -16.75
C PHE A 333 -14.41 2.36 -15.55
N GLY A 334 -15.68 2.75 -15.59
CA GLY A 334 -16.69 2.42 -14.58
C GLY A 334 -16.88 0.91 -14.42
N ILE A 335 -17.05 0.18 -15.54
CA ILE A 335 -17.20 -1.29 -15.52
C ILE A 335 -15.98 -1.95 -14.90
N SER A 336 -14.78 -1.56 -15.30
CA SER A 336 -13.52 -2.09 -14.75
C SER A 336 -13.42 -1.84 -13.24
N TYR A 337 -13.80 -0.66 -12.77
CA TYR A 337 -13.85 -0.33 -11.36
C TYR A 337 -14.78 -1.26 -10.58
N PHE A 338 -15.99 -1.46 -11.05
CA PHE A 338 -16.97 -2.34 -10.40
C PHE A 338 -16.51 -3.80 -10.36
N VAL A 339 -15.91 -4.31 -11.45
CA VAL A 339 -15.35 -5.67 -11.50
C VAL A 339 -14.20 -5.83 -10.50
N CYS A 340 -13.30 -4.86 -10.43
CA CYS A 340 -12.18 -4.85 -9.49
C CYS A 340 -12.68 -4.81 -8.02
N GLN A 341 -13.67 -3.98 -7.71
CA GLN A 341 -14.27 -3.90 -6.38
C GLN A 341 -15.02 -5.19 -5.99
N ALA A 342 -15.72 -5.82 -6.93
CA ALA A 342 -16.39 -7.10 -6.70
C ALA A 342 -15.37 -8.22 -6.39
N LYS A 343 -14.25 -8.26 -7.13
CA LYS A 343 -13.14 -9.18 -6.86
C LYS A 343 -12.56 -8.97 -5.46
N ARG A 344 -12.31 -7.72 -5.08
CA ARG A 344 -11.80 -7.35 -3.74
C ARG A 344 -12.76 -7.78 -2.62
N LYS A 345 -14.07 -7.54 -2.80
CA LYS A 345 -15.08 -7.98 -1.83
C LYS A 345 -15.09 -9.50 -1.63
N ARG A 346 -14.99 -10.27 -2.72
CA ARG A 346 -14.91 -11.74 -2.65
C ARG A 346 -13.65 -12.22 -1.92
N GLN A 347 -12.50 -11.59 -2.18
CA GLN A 347 -11.26 -11.94 -1.49
C GLN A 347 -11.33 -11.66 0.01
N LEU A 348 -11.96 -10.56 0.42
CA LEU A 348 -12.15 -10.22 1.83
C LEU A 348 -13.10 -11.18 2.56
N VAL A 349 -14.16 -11.66 1.88
CA VAL A 349 -15.10 -12.65 2.43
C VAL A 349 -14.46 -14.03 2.55
N LEU A 350 -13.53 -14.40 1.66
CA LEU A 350 -12.81 -15.68 1.73
C LEU A 350 -11.68 -15.68 2.77
N GLN A 351 -11.33 -14.51 3.32
CA GLN A 351 -10.29 -14.33 4.34
C GLN A 351 -10.87 -14.07 5.74
N SER A 352 -12.19 -13.89 5.86
CA SER A 352 -12.95 -13.80 7.12
C SER A 352 -13.45 -15.17 7.56
#